data_db86f780e68542d02aadf0c1783266a0
#
_entry.id   db86f780e68542d02aadf0c1783266a0
#
_cell.length_a   1.000
_cell.length_b   1.000
_cell.length_c   1.000
_cell.angle_alpha   90.00
_cell.angle_beta   90.00
_cell.angle_gamma   90.00
#
_symmetry.space_group_name_H-M   'P 1'
#
loop_
_entity.id
_entity.type
_entity.pdbx_description
1 polymer ?
#
loop_
_entity_poly.entity_id
_entity_poly.type
_entity_poly.pdbx_seq_one_letter_code
_entity_poly.pdbx_strand_id
1 'polypeptide(L)'
;MQKNKWNSSLKNTLPLYIPTEFLKKNQEYSDIQEIDEALQADVSFKDEEQSFEASQLLQQGIQQQQAGDYNAAIKALQHSSALFQAYGNSLKQAQALSYLALVAYCSGDYKSVISYAHQCLSLAKENKEQRLQIQALSHLGNAYRHLKQQPEAINFLEECLEKAEQMQDSRSQIAALNNLGLVYKASNNLSKAIEYQEKSLKLVRELQDNWGEEQILKNLGNAWYALMNYSKATKYYEDCIVVSRLLNNRRTSIQVLKNLGNAYYALGEYQKTIIHYEERLELAKETKDTRAQEQSLGSLGVACEALGDYEGAMSYYEERLRIAKEIKDRRSQDQARASLKTACYAIGDYARAMKYD
;
A
#
# COMPACT_ATOMS: atom_id res chain seq x y z
N MET A 1 -2.14 17.12 -29.05
CA MET A 1 -1.18 16.22 -28.41
C MET A 1 -1.19 16.48 -26.91
N GLN A 2 -2.18 15.95 -26.20
CA GLN A 2 -2.25 15.91 -24.73
C GLN A 2 -2.55 14.46 -24.37
N LYS A 3 -1.51 13.67 -24.09
CA LYS A 3 -1.63 12.32 -23.54
C LYS A 3 -0.65 12.18 -22.39
N ASN A 4 -1.17 11.64 -21.29
CA ASN A 4 -0.44 11.01 -20.18
C ASN A 4 0.22 11.92 -19.14
N LYS A 5 -0.61 12.57 -18.30
CA LYS A 5 -0.17 13.10 -16.98
C LYS A 5 -0.87 12.44 -15.76
N TRP A 6 -1.62 11.36 -15.96
CA TRP A 6 -2.42 10.74 -14.88
C TRP A 6 -1.82 9.48 -14.27
N ASN A 7 -0.71 8.94 -14.82
CA ASN A 7 -0.18 7.63 -14.41
C ASN A 7 0.86 7.62 -13.26
N SER A 8 1.25 8.77 -12.71
CA SER A 8 2.26 8.80 -11.65
C SER A 8 1.71 8.90 -10.22
N SER A 9 0.44 9.26 -10.04
CA SER A 9 -0.16 9.43 -8.70
C SER A 9 -0.82 8.15 -8.14
N LEU A 10 -1.22 7.22 -8.99
CA LEU A 10 -1.88 5.96 -8.60
C LEU A 10 -0.90 4.85 -8.16
N LYS A 11 0.38 4.98 -8.46
CA LYS A 11 1.40 4.03 -7.98
C LYS A 11 1.72 4.13 -6.48
N ASN A 12 1.10 5.06 -5.77
CA ASN A 12 1.33 5.32 -4.34
C ASN A 12 0.23 4.82 -3.41
N THR A 13 -0.86 4.27 -3.92
CA THR A 13 -1.80 3.51 -3.10
C THR A 13 -1.25 2.09 -3.00
N LEU A 14 -0.91 1.69 -1.78
CA LEU A 14 -0.48 0.34 -1.44
C LEU A 14 -1.35 -0.67 -2.17
N PRO A 15 -0.74 -1.63 -2.89
CA PRO A 15 -1.47 -2.80 -3.32
C PRO A 15 -2.12 -3.43 -2.08
N LEU A 16 -3.30 -4.03 -2.26
CA LEU A 16 -3.77 -5.06 -1.36
C LEU A 16 -2.55 -5.90 -0.97
N TYR A 17 -2.41 -6.24 0.31
CA TYR A 17 -1.59 -7.37 0.69
C TYR A 17 -2.24 -8.60 0.01
N ILE A 18 -1.83 -8.83 -1.21
CA ILE A 18 -2.07 -10.06 -1.94
C ILE A 18 -0.74 -10.78 -1.79
N PRO A 19 -0.66 -11.84 -0.99
CA PRO A 19 0.54 -12.64 -0.90
C PRO A 19 0.91 -13.07 -2.33
N THR A 20 2.12 -12.74 -2.77
CA THR A 20 2.64 -13.12 -4.09
C THR A 20 2.61 -14.63 -4.33
N GLU A 21 2.56 -15.44 -3.26
CA GLU A 21 2.33 -16.88 -3.32
C GLU A 21 0.90 -17.28 -3.66
N PHE A 22 -0.11 -16.41 -3.50
CA PHE A 22 -1.44 -16.67 -4.01
C PHE A 22 -1.45 -16.81 -5.54
N LEU A 23 -0.48 -16.15 -6.20
CA LEU A 23 -0.28 -16.26 -7.64
C LEU A 23 0.53 -17.49 -8.04
N LYS A 24 1.34 -18.07 -7.13
CA LYS A 24 2.18 -19.25 -7.43
C LYS A 24 1.53 -20.59 -7.08
N LYS A 25 0.65 -20.65 -6.08
CA LYS A 25 0.01 -21.91 -5.64
C LYS A 25 -1.14 -22.40 -6.52
N ASN A 26 -1.63 -21.60 -7.46
CA ASN A 26 -2.61 -22.09 -8.44
C ASN A 26 -2.02 -23.06 -9.48
N GLN A 27 -0.71 -23.32 -9.46
CA GLN A 27 -0.08 -24.34 -10.30
C GLN A 27 -0.12 -25.77 -9.71
N GLU A 28 -0.40 -25.92 -8.42
CA GLU A 28 -0.41 -27.24 -7.76
C GLU A 28 -1.80 -27.92 -7.73
N TYR A 29 -2.82 -27.34 -8.39
CA TYR A 29 -4.16 -27.93 -8.45
C TYR A 29 -4.44 -28.76 -9.73
N SER A 30 -3.40 -29.17 -10.47
CA SER A 30 -3.57 -30.06 -11.63
C SER A 30 -3.68 -31.55 -11.27
N ASP A 31 -3.48 -31.93 -10.00
CA ASP A 31 -3.32 -33.35 -9.64
C ASP A 31 -4.47 -33.96 -8.81
N ILE A 32 -5.69 -33.40 -8.96
CA ILE A 32 -6.88 -34.11 -8.47
C ILE A 32 -7.79 -34.40 -9.67
N GLN A 33 -7.32 -35.26 -10.53
CA GLN A 33 -8.12 -36.00 -11.51
C GLN A 33 -7.80 -37.47 -11.38
N GLU A 34 -8.51 -38.11 -10.50
CA GLU A 34 -8.78 -39.54 -10.54
C GLU A 34 -9.84 -39.81 -9.48
N ILE A 35 -11.08 -39.92 -9.88
CA ILE A 35 -12.21 -40.71 -9.37
C ILE A 35 -13.50 -40.05 -9.86
N ASP A 36 -13.96 -40.44 -11.02
CA ASP A 36 -15.36 -40.65 -11.44
C ASP A 36 -15.43 -40.91 -12.95
N GLU A 37 -14.76 -41.98 -13.39
CA GLU A 37 -15.02 -42.58 -14.68
C GLU A 37 -15.97 -43.79 -14.49
N ALA A 38 -17.26 -43.56 -14.57
CA ALA A 38 -18.25 -44.51 -15.06
C ALA A 38 -19.68 -44.02 -14.85
N LEU A 39 -20.22 -43.29 -15.81
CA LEU A 39 -21.67 -43.09 -16.08
C LEU A 39 -21.89 -41.65 -16.63
N GLN A 40 -21.70 -41.47 -17.91
CA GLN A 40 -22.35 -40.43 -18.73
C GLN A 40 -21.59 -40.21 -20.04
N ALA A 41 -21.69 -41.16 -20.96
CA ALA A 41 -20.84 -41.16 -22.17
C ALA A 41 -21.43 -40.46 -23.39
N ASP A 42 -22.49 -39.66 -23.31
CA ASP A 42 -23.09 -39.09 -24.54
C ASP A 42 -23.53 -37.61 -24.50
N VAL A 43 -23.42 -36.92 -23.36
CA VAL A 43 -23.64 -35.45 -23.27
C VAL A 43 -22.33 -34.67 -23.07
N SER A 44 -21.25 -35.40 -22.79
CA SER A 44 -20.02 -34.85 -22.20
C SER A 44 -19.07 -34.08 -23.15
N PHE A 45 -19.02 -34.42 -24.45
CA PHE A 45 -17.98 -33.81 -25.33
C PHE A 45 -18.15 -32.33 -25.60
N LYS A 46 -19.39 -31.87 -25.79
CA LYS A 46 -19.64 -30.41 -26.00
C LYS A 46 -19.47 -29.61 -24.70
N ASP A 47 -19.90 -30.18 -23.59
CA ASP A 47 -19.76 -29.50 -22.27
C ASP A 47 -18.30 -29.48 -21.80
N GLU A 48 -17.50 -30.51 -22.14
CA GLU A 48 -16.05 -30.53 -21.84
C GLU A 48 -15.28 -29.52 -22.68
N GLU A 49 -15.53 -29.41 -23.99
CA GLU A 49 -14.85 -28.47 -24.88
C GLU A 49 -15.16 -27.01 -24.52
N GLN A 50 -16.40 -26.75 -24.15
CA GLN A 50 -16.87 -25.41 -23.76
C GLN A 50 -16.43 -25.02 -22.34
N SER A 51 -16.37 -26.00 -21.42
CA SER A 51 -15.79 -25.82 -20.09
C SER A 51 -14.27 -25.56 -20.18
N PHE A 52 -13.62 -26.16 -21.20
CA PHE A 52 -12.21 -25.91 -21.49
C PHE A 52 -11.95 -24.50 -21.98
N GLU A 53 -12.75 -23.98 -22.92
CA GLU A 53 -12.66 -22.58 -23.40
C GLU A 53 -12.84 -21.58 -22.26
N ALA A 54 -13.86 -21.77 -21.43
CA ALA A 54 -14.09 -20.91 -20.26
C ALA A 54 -12.90 -20.91 -19.30
N SER A 55 -12.26 -22.06 -19.11
CA SER A 55 -11.08 -22.22 -18.25
C SER A 55 -9.83 -21.60 -18.87
N GLN A 56 -9.66 -21.69 -20.19
CA GLN A 56 -8.57 -21.00 -20.90
C GLN A 56 -8.71 -19.48 -20.79
N LEU A 57 -9.92 -18.94 -20.97
CA LEU A 57 -10.20 -17.52 -20.82
C LEU A 57 -9.95 -17.04 -19.39
N LEU A 58 -10.27 -17.84 -18.38
CA LEU A 58 -9.95 -17.55 -16.98
C LEU A 58 -8.43 -17.42 -16.79
N GLN A 59 -7.67 -18.39 -17.25
CA GLN A 59 -6.21 -18.36 -17.16
C GLN A 59 -5.61 -17.19 -17.95
N GLN A 60 -6.10 -16.94 -19.14
CA GLN A 60 -5.67 -15.80 -19.95
C GLN A 60 -5.92 -14.48 -19.23
N GLY A 61 -7.10 -14.29 -18.65
CA GLY A 61 -7.41 -13.09 -17.87
C GLY A 61 -6.51 -12.91 -16.66
N ILE A 62 -6.16 -13.99 -15.96
CA ILE A 62 -5.21 -13.97 -14.85
C ILE A 62 -3.82 -13.56 -15.33
N GLN A 63 -3.33 -14.11 -16.44
CA GLN A 63 -2.03 -13.76 -17.02
C GLN A 63 -1.97 -12.29 -17.46
N GLN A 64 -3.03 -11.80 -18.10
CA GLN A 64 -3.15 -10.41 -18.52
C GLN A 64 -3.17 -9.45 -17.34
N GLN A 65 -3.87 -9.82 -16.25
CA GLN A 65 -3.85 -9.06 -14.99
C GLN A 65 -2.42 -8.99 -14.41
N GLN A 66 -1.68 -10.08 -14.40
CA GLN A 66 -0.28 -10.12 -13.94
C GLN A 66 0.64 -9.27 -14.82
N ALA A 67 0.38 -9.22 -16.12
CA ALA A 67 1.10 -8.38 -17.08
C ALA A 67 0.71 -6.89 -16.99
N GLY A 68 -0.34 -6.55 -16.22
CA GLY A 68 -0.85 -5.18 -16.08
C GLY A 68 -1.77 -4.73 -17.21
N ASP A 69 -2.15 -5.62 -18.13
CA ASP A 69 -3.16 -5.33 -19.17
C ASP A 69 -4.57 -5.57 -18.61
N TYR A 70 -5.02 -4.62 -17.82
CA TYR A 70 -6.31 -4.71 -17.12
C TYR A 70 -7.50 -4.72 -18.09
N ASN A 71 -7.40 -4.04 -19.25
CA ASN A 71 -8.48 -3.98 -20.23
C ASN A 71 -8.70 -5.34 -20.91
N ALA A 72 -7.63 -6.01 -21.31
CA ALA A 72 -7.71 -7.35 -21.87
C ALA A 72 -8.18 -8.36 -20.82
N ALA A 73 -7.63 -8.28 -19.58
CA ALA A 73 -8.01 -9.14 -18.46
C ALA A 73 -9.52 -9.07 -18.17
N ILE A 74 -10.11 -7.86 -18.10
CA ILE A 74 -11.55 -7.70 -17.87
C ILE A 74 -12.36 -8.40 -18.96
N LYS A 75 -12.01 -8.24 -20.23
CA LYS A 75 -12.74 -8.88 -21.34
C LYS A 75 -12.69 -10.40 -21.27
N ALA A 76 -11.49 -10.95 -21.05
CA ALA A 76 -11.31 -12.40 -20.97
C ALA A 76 -12.07 -12.99 -19.76
N LEU A 77 -11.97 -12.34 -18.59
CA LEU A 77 -12.66 -12.79 -17.38
C LEU A 77 -14.18 -12.64 -17.45
N GLN A 78 -14.70 -11.58 -18.07
CA GLN A 78 -16.14 -11.41 -18.30
C GLN A 78 -16.67 -12.51 -19.21
N HIS A 79 -15.97 -12.83 -20.30
CA HIS A 79 -16.34 -13.89 -21.20
C HIS A 79 -16.29 -15.25 -20.50
N SER A 80 -15.22 -15.53 -19.75
CA SER A 80 -15.11 -16.72 -18.92
C SER A 80 -16.27 -16.85 -17.93
N SER A 81 -16.58 -15.78 -17.19
CA SER A 81 -17.71 -15.76 -16.24
C SER A 81 -19.05 -16.04 -16.89
N ALA A 82 -19.31 -15.45 -18.08
CA ALA A 82 -20.53 -15.68 -18.84
C ALA A 82 -20.67 -17.13 -19.33
N LEU A 83 -19.58 -17.73 -19.80
CA LEU A 83 -19.57 -19.15 -20.19
C LEU A 83 -19.81 -20.07 -19.00
N PHE A 84 -19.13 -19.85 -17.86
CA PHE A 84 -19.39 -20.64 -16.65
C PHE A 84 -20.83 -20.50 -16.14
N GLN A 85 -21.42 -19.31 -16.27
CA GLN A 85 -22.83 -19.09 -15.95
C GLN A 85 -23.73 -19.89 -16.90
N ALA A 86 -23.47 -19.88 -18.19
CA ALA A 86 -24.25 -20.61 -19.20
C ALA A 86 -24.21 -22.14 -18.98
N TYR A 87 -23.05 -22.66 -18.49
CA TYR A 87 -22.89 -24.10 -18.21
C TYR A 87 -23.26 -24.47 -16.77
N GLY A 88 -23.79 -23.54 -15.98
CA GLY A 88 -24.20 -23.83 -14.60
C GLY A 88 -23.03 -24.07 -13.63
N ASN A 89 -21.79 -23.78 -14.02
CA ASN A 89 -20.63 -23.96 -13.14
C ASN A 89 -20.45 -22.73 -12.23
N SER A 90 -21.32 -22.64 -11.22
CA SER A 90 -21.38 -21.52 -10.28
C SER A 90 -20.07 -21.30 -9.50
N LEU A 91 -19.32 -22.38 -9.21
CA LEU A 91 -18.05 -22.29 -8.50
C LEU A 91 -16.98 -21.58 -9.34
N LYS A 92 -16.79 -22.01 -10.59
CA LYS A 92 -15.83 -21.38 -11.50
C LYS A 92 -16.27 -19.97 -11.91
N GLN A 93 -17.58 -19.73 -12.02
CA GLN A 93 -18.12 -18.37 -12.19
C GLN A 93 -17.72 -17.47 -11.02
N ALA A 94 -17.86 -17.93 -9.78
CA ALA A 94 -17.44 -17.19 -8.60
C ALA A 94 -15.92 -16.88 -8.61
N GLN A 95 -15.10 -17.83 -9.06
CA GLN A 95 -13.66 -17.61 -9.24
C GLN A 95 -13.38 -16.51 -10.26
N ALA A 96 -14.02 -16.55 -11.43
CA ALA A 96 -13.86 -15.52 -12.47
C ALA A 96 -14.31 -14.13 -11.95
N LEU A 97 -15.40 -14.06 -11.19
CA LEU A 97 -15.88 -12.82 -10.57
C LEU A 97 -14.92 -12.29 -9.51
N SER A 98 -14.26 -13.17 -8.72
CA SER A 98 -13.23 -12.75 -7.77
C SER A 98 -12.04 -12.09 -8.46
N TYR A 99 -11.58 -12.65 -9.60
CA TYR A 99 -10.53 -12.04 -10.40
C TYR A 99 -10.99 -10.74 -11.09
N LEU A 100 -12.24 -10.65 -11.54
CA LEU A 100 -12.82 -9.40 -12.06
C LEU A 100 -12.81 -8.31 -10.99
N ALA A 101 -13.18 -8.63 -9.75
CA ALA A 101 -13.10 -7.70 -8.63
C ALA A 101 -11.65 -7.25 -8.37
N LEU A 102 -10.68 -8.18 -8.44
CA LEU A 102 -9.27 -7.85 -8.30
C LEU A 102 -8.78 -6.92 -9.42
N VAL A 103 -9.09 -7.22 -10.67
CA VAL A 103 -8.68 -6.38 -11.83
C VAL A 103 -9.31 -4.99 -11.75
N ALA A 104 -10.59 -4.91 -11.43
CA ALA A 104 -11.30 -3.65 -11.21
C ALA A 104 -10.68 -2.85 -10.07
N TYR A 105 -10.24 -3.52 -8.99
CA TYR A 105 -9.51 -2.86 -7.91
C TYR A 105 -8.17 -2.28 -8.38
N CYS A 106 -7.39 -3.05 -9.15
CA CYS A 106 -6.11 -2.60 -9.70
C CYS A 106 -6.27 -1.41 -10.67
N SER A 107 -7.39 -1.34 -11.39
CA SER A 107 -7.72 -0.21 -12.28
C SER A 107 -8.33 1.00 -11.54
N GLY A 108 -8.68 0.85 -10.25
CA GLY A 108 -9.30 1.90 -9.45
C GLY A 108 -10.82 2.04 -9.62
N ASP A 109 -11.46 1.12 -10.32
CA ASP A 109 -12.93 1.11 -10.48
C ASP A 109 -13.60 0.38 -9.30
N TYR A 110 -13.67 1.07 -8.17
CA TYR A 110 -14.23 0.50 -6.94
C TYR A 110 -15.73 0.20 -7.02
N LYS A 111 -16.48 0.83 -7.94
CA LYS A 111 -17.89 0.50 -8.15
C LYS A 111 -18.05 -0.88 -8.79
N SER A 112 -17.25 -1.17 -9.81
CA SER A 112 -17.22 -2.49 -10.42
C SER A 112 -16.71 -3.56 -9.46
N VAL A 113 -15.73 -3.23 -8.58
CA VAL A 113 -15.30 -4.13 -7.49
C VAL A 113 -16.50 -4.57 -6.65
N ILE A 114 -17.32 -3.63 -6.19
CA ILE A 114 -18.50 -3.92 -5.35
C ILE A 114 -19.46 -4.85 -6.09
N SER A 115 -19.75 -4.55 -7.37
CA SER A 115 -20.65 -5.37 -8.15
C SER A 115 -20.18 -6.81 -8.32
N TYR A 116 -18.92 -7.00 -8.75
CA TYR A 116 -18.36 -8.33 -8.93
C TYR A 116 -18.18 -9.09 -7.62
N ALA A 117 -17.75 -8.41 -6.57
CA ALA A 117 -17.53 -9.04 -5.27
C ALA A 117 -18.85 -9.48 -4.61
N HIS A 118 -19.95 -8.73 -4.75
CA HIS A 118 -21.27 -9.19 -4.28
C HIS A 118 -21.76 -10.44 -5.03
N GLN A 119 -21.60 -10.47 -6.35
CA GLN A 119 -21.96 -11.66 -7.13
C GLN A 119 -21.10 -12.86 -6.72
N CYS A 120 -19.79 -12.66 -6.58
CA CYS A 120 -18.87 -13.69 -6.09
C CYS A 120 -19.30 -14.21 -4.70
N LEU A 121 -19.62 -13.31 -3.77
CA LEU A 121 -20.01 -13.66 -2.41
C LEU A 121 -21.30 -14.49 -2.38
N SER A 122 -22.30 -14.13 -3.21
CA SER A 122 -23.53 -14.92 -3.35
C SER A 122 -23.25 -16.33 -3.78
N LEU A 123 -22.55 -16.50 -4.90
CA LEU A 123 -22.21 -17.81 -5.45
C LEU A 123 -21.29 -18.60 -4.50
N ALA A 124 -20.36 -17.95 -3.82
CA ALA A 124 -19.48 -18.58 -2.85
C ALA A 124 -20.25 -19.07 -1.60
N LYS A 125 -21.30 -18.38 -1.18
CA LYS A 125 -22.19 -18.82 -0.10
C LYS A 125 -23.02 -20.04 -0.54
N GLU A 126 -23.58 -20.02 -1.74
CA GLU A 126 -24.34 -21.13 -2.32
C GLU A 126 -23.49 -22.41 -2.43
N ASN A 127 -22.25 -22.27 -2.89
CA ASN A 127 -21.29 -23.38 -3.03
C ASN A 127 -20.56 -23.73 -1.71
N LYS A 128 -20.82 -23.02 -0.62
CA LYS A 128 -20.14 -23.19 0.67
C LYS A 128 -18.62 -23.02 0.61
N GLU A 129 -18.12 -22.27 -0.39
CA GLU A 129 -16.70 -22.01 -0.61
C GLU A 129 -16.19 -20.88 0.27
N GLN A 130 -15.68 -21.22 1.45
CA GLN A 130 -15.25 -20.26 2.47
C GLN A 130 -14.11 -19.34 2.00
N ARG A 131 -13.15 -19.88 1.21
CA ARG A 131 -12.03 -19.06 0.69
C ARG A 131 -12.50 -17.96 -0.24
N LEU A 132 -13.44 -18.27 -1.15
CA LEU A 132 -14.02 -17.26 -2.05
C LEU A 132 -14.87 -16.24 -1.28
N GLN A 133 -15.56 -16.67 -0.20
CA GLN A 133 -16.27 -15.74 0.67
C GLN A 133 -15.31 -14.74 1.31
N ILE A 134 -14.19 -15.19 1.86
CA ILE A 134 -13.15 -14.32 2.46
C ILE A 134 -12.60 -13.35 1.41
N GLN A 135 -12.30 -13.83 0.20
CA GLN A 135 -11.80 -12.98 -0.88
C GLN A 135 -12.81 -11.90 -1.27
N ALA A 136 -14.07 -12.28 -1.46
CA ALA A 136 -15.14 -11.35 -1.82
C ALA A 136 -15.37 -10.30 -0.73
N LEU A 137 -15.39 -10.71 0.53
CA LEU A 137 -15.53 -9.81 1.69
C LEU A 137 -14.35 -8.83 1.79
N SER A 138 -13.14 -9.32 1.56
CA SER A 138 -11.93 -8.49 1.50
C SER A 138 -12.01 -7.45 0.38
N HIS A 139 -12.47 -7.85 -0.82
CA HIS A 139 -12.66 -6.92 -1.94
C HIS A 139 -13.71 -5.86 -1.62
N LEU A 140 -14.85 -6.25 -1.05
CA LEU A 140 -15.91 -5.31 -0.62
C LEU A 140 -15.39 -4.32 0.41
N GLY A 141 -14.77 -4.82 1.49
CA GLY A 141 -14.23 -3.97 2.53
C GLY A 141 -13.21 -2.95 2.00
N ASN A 142 -12.32 -3.39 1.11
CA ASN A 142 -11.34 -2.50 0.49
C ASN A 142 -11.97 -1.48 -0.46
N ALA A 143 -12.95 -1.87 -1.27
CA ALA A 143 -13.65 -0.97 -2.17
C ALA A 143 -14.40 0.13 -1.40
N TYR A 144 -15.14 -0.25 -0.37
CA TYR A 144 -15.86 0.70 0.49
C TYR A 144 -14.90 1.64 1.24
N ARG A 145 -13.74 1.13 1.69
CA ARG A 145 -12.69 1.97 2.29
C ARG A 145 -12.21 3.05 1.31
N HIS A 146 -11.93 2.70 0.06
CA HIS A 146 -11.51 3.66 -0.96
C HIS A 146 -12.61 4.67 -1.32
N LEU A 147 -13.86 4.27 -1.29
CA LEU A 147 -15.03 5.14 -1.48
C LEU A 147 -15.35 5.98 -0.22
N LYS A 148 -14.56 5.83 0.86
CA LYS A 148 -14.75 6.51 2.16
C LYS A 148 -16.08 6.19 2.84
N GLN A 149 -16.63 5.03 2.56
CA GLN A 149 -17.82 4.48 3.21
C GLN A 149 -17.36 3.58 4.37
N GLN A 150 -16.97 4.20 5.48
CA GLN A 150 -16.32 3.52 6.61
C GLN A 150 -17.20 2.46 7.29
N PRO A 151 -18.51 2.70 7.55
CA PRO A 151 -19.35 1.70 8.19
C PRO A 151 -19.42 0.39 7.40
N GLU A 152 -19.64 0.49 6.09
CA GLU A 152 -19.72 -0.66 5.20
C GLU A 152 -18.37 -1.37 5.13
N ALA A 153 -17.26 -0.61 5.03
CA ALA A 153 -15.92 -1.17 5.03
C ALA A 153 -15.64 -1.98 6.29
N ILE A 154 -16.01 -1.44 7.47
CA ILE A 154 -15.83 -2.13 8.75
C ILE A 154 -16.63 -3.43 8.77
N ASN A 155 -17.91 -3.39 8.43
CA ASN A 155 -18.79 -4.57 8.46
C ASN A 155 -18.22 -5.71 7.60
N PHE A 156 -17.82 -5.43 6.36
CA PHE A 156 -17.27 -6.45 5.48
C PHE A 156 -15.90 -6.96 5.92
N LEU A 157 -15.06 -6.09 6.48
CA LEU A 157 -13.74 -6.49 6.96
C LEU A 157 -13.82 -7.28 8.27
N GLU A 158 -14.78 -6.98 9.16
CA GLU A 158 -15.01 -7.75 10.38
C GLU A 158 -15.58 -9.15 10.03
N GLU A 159 -16.55 -9.26 9.09
CA GLU A 159 -17.01 -10.57 8.60
C GLU A 159 -15.87 -11.35 7.92
N CYS A 160 -14.99 -10.66 7.17
CA CYS A 160 -13.80 -11.26 6.56
C CYS A 160 -12.85 -11.82 7.62
N LEU A 161 -12.57 -11.03 8.68
CA LEU A 161 -11.69 -11.43 9.77
C LEU A 161 -12.24 -12.64 10.52
N GLU A 162 -13.53 -12.61 10.90
CA GLU A 162 -14.18 -13.72 11.59
C GLU A 162 -14.06 -15.04 10.80
N LYS A 163 -14.35 -15.02 9.50
CA LYS A 163 -14.20 -16.20 8.65
C LYS A 163 -12.75 -16.65 8.51
N ALA A 164 -11.81 -15.72 8.40
CA ALA A 164 -10.39 -16.03 8.31
C ALA A 164 -9.86 -16.65 9.63
N GLU A 165 -10.39 -16.22 10.78
CA GLU A 165 -10.08 -16.81 12.09
C GLU A 165 -10.64 -18.24 12.18
N GLN A 166 -11.89 -18.46 11.78
CA GLN A 166 -12.51 -19.79 11.75
C GLN A 166 -11.73 -20.78 10.87
N MET A 167 -11.18 -20.30 9.75
CA MET A 167 -10.35 -21.10 8.84
C MET A 167 -8.88 -21.20 9.24
N GLN A 168 -8.45 -20.49 10.28
CA GLN A 168 -7.04 -20.35 10.67
C GLN A 168 -6.15 -19.83 9.53
N ASP A 169 -6.73 -19.02 8.62
CA ASP A 169 -6.02 -18.40 7.52
C ASP A 169 -5.34 -17.10 8.00
N SER A 170 -4.14 -17.26 8.55
CA SER A 170 -3.37 -16.13 9.11
C SER A 170 -3.10 -15.02 8.08
N ARG A 171 -2.99 -15.33 6.80
CA ARG A 171 -2.75 -14.34 5.75
C ARG A 171 -3.97 -13.45 5.52
N SER A 172 -5.15 -14.05 5.42
CA SER A 172 -6.41 -13.30 5.32
C SER A 172 -6.71 -12.53 6.60
N GLN A 173 -6.37 -13.06 7.78
CA GLN A 173 -6.45 -12.32 9.04
C GLN A 173 -5.57 -11.06 9.02
N ILE A 174 -4.31 -11.18 8.64
CA ILE A 174 -3.39 -10.03 8.50
C ILE A 174 -3.96 -8.97 7.57
N ALA A 175 -4.46 -9.39 6.41
CA ALA A 175 -5.04 -8.47 5.43
C ALA A 175 -6.27 -7.73 5.99
N ALA A 176 -7.19 -8.45 6.64
CA ALA A 176 -8.38 -7.86 7.25
C ALA A 176 -8.02 -6.92 8.40
N LEU A 177 -7.15 -7.33 9.33
CA LEU A 177 -6.68 -6.52 10.45
C LEU A 177 -5.98 -5.23 9.99
N ASN A 178 -5.09 -5.33 9.00
CA ASN A 178 -4.41 -4.17 8.43
C ASN A 178 -5.42 -3.18 7.82
N ASN A 179 -6.39 -3.68 7.04
CA ASN A 179 -7.41 -2.84 6.43
C ASN A 179 -8.35 -2.22 7.45
N LEU A 180 -8.76 -2.95 8.50
CA LEU A 180 -9.51 -2.39 9.62
C LEU A 180 -8.73 -1.26 10.30
N GLY A 181 -7.44 -1.46 10.57
CA GLY A 181 -6.58 -0.41 11.09
C GLY A 181 -6.54 0.84 10.22
N LEU A 182 -6.49 0.68 8.89
CA LEU A 182 -6.53 1.81 7.95
C LEU A 182 -7.89 2.52 7.93
N VAL A 183 -9.01 1.79 8.01
CA VAL A 183 -10.36 2.36 8.07
C VAL A 183 -10.54 3.15 9.36
N TYR A 184 -10.19 2.58 10.51
CA TYR A 184 -10.30 3.26 11.80
C TYR A 184 -9.40 4.48 11.90
N LYS A 185 -8.20 4.45 11.29
CA LYS A 185 -7.36 5.63 11.15
C LYS A 185 -8.04 6.73 10.31
N ALA A 186 -8.66 6.36 9.18
CA ALA A 186 -9.38 7.30 8.34
C ALA A 186 -10.60 7.91 9.03
N SER A 187 -11.22 7.20 9.97
CA SER A 187 -12.31 7.65 10.83
C SER A 187 -11.83 8.40 12.08
N ASN A 188 -10.54 8.72 12.17
CA ASN A 188 -9.88 9.35 13.32
C ASN A 188 -10.00 8.56 14.64
N ASN A 189 -10.32 7.27 14.59
CA ASN A 189 -10.30 6.38 15.75
C ASN A 189 -8.92 5.70 15.86
N LEU A 190 -7.94 6.49 16.28
CA LEU A 190 -6.54 6.07 16.31
C LEU A 190 -6.29 4.92 17.30
N SER A 191 -7.05 4.85 18.39
CA SER A 191 -6.91 3.77 19.38
C SER A 191 -7.27 2.41 18.78
N LYS A 192 -8.42 2.31 18.11
CA LYS A 192 -8.79 1.08 17.40
C LYS A 192 -7.85 0.77 16.23
N ALA A 193 -7.39 1.80 15.50
CA ALA A 193 -6.42 1.62 14.43
C ALA A 193 -5.14 0.94 14.94
N ILE A 194 -4.61 1.38 16.08
CA ILE A 194 -3.43 0.80 16.71
C ILE A 194 -3.71 -0.63 17.16
N GLU A 195 -4.83 -0.88 17.84
CA GLU A 195 -5.20 -2.23 18.31
C GLU A 195 -5.19 -3.24 17.15
N TYR A 196 -5.85 -2.94 16.04
CA TYR A 196 -5.89 -3.83 14.87
C TYR A 196 -4.51 -3.99 14.23
N GLN A 197 -3.72 -2.93 14.15
CA GLN A 197 -2.36 -3.00 13.61
C GLN A 197 -1.41 -3.81 14.53
N GLU A 198 -1.54 -3.73 15.84
CA GLU A 198 -0.74 -4.53 16.77
C GLU A 198 -1.09 -6.03 16.69
N LYS A 199 -2.38 -6.37 16.56
CA LYS A 199 -2.80 -7.75 16.27
C LYS A 199 -2.20 -8.26 14.96
N SER A 200 -2.23 -7.44 13.91
CA SER A 200 -1.63 -7.77 12.62
C SER A 200 -0.11 -7.95 12.72
N LEU A 201 0.58 -7.08 13.47
CA LEU A 201 2.03 -7.14 13.68
C LEU A 201 2.46 -8.48 14.31
N LYS A 202 1.70 -8.97 15.29
CA LYS A 202 1.97 -10.26 15.91
C LYS A 202 1.95 -11.39 14.87
N LEU A 203 0.91 -11.44 14.04
CA LEU A 203 0.75 -12.51 13.03
C LEU A 203 1.82 -12.44 11.94
N VAL A 204 2.18 -11.26 11.45
CA VAL A 204 3.25 -11.15 10.42
C VAL A 204 4.61 -11.56 10.96
N ARG A 205 4.90 -11.30 12.24
CA ARG A 205 6.12 -11.76 12.92
C ARG A 205 6.13 -13.28 13.07
N GLU A 206 5.02 -13.90 13.45
CA GLU A 206 4.87 -15.36 13.52
C GLU A 206 5.09 -16.02 12.15
N LEU A 207 4.63 -15.39 11.07
CA LEU A 207 4.84 -15.85 9.68
C LEU A 207 6.19 -15.48 9.09
N GLN A 208 7.02 -14.70 9.80
CA GLN A 208 8.28 -14.14 9.30
C GLN A 208 8.11 -13.34 8.00
N ASP A 209 6.96 -12.69 7.83
CA ASP A 209 6.66 -11.86 6.66
C ASP A 209 7.23 -10.46 6.85
N ASN A 210 8.50 -10.29 6.54
CA ASN A 210 9.20 -9.01 6.66
C ASN A 210 8.55 -7.88 5.83
N TRP A 211 7.93 -8.21 4.68
CA TRP A 211 7.26 -7.19 3.87
C TRP A 211 6.00 -6.67 4.55
N GLY A 212 5.18 -7.58 5.08
CA GLY A 212 4.01 -7.23 5.90
C GLY A 212 4.41 -6.46 7.15
N GLU A 213 5.47 -6.91 7.85
CA GLU A 213 5.99 -6.25 9.05
C GLU A 213 6.39 -4.80 8.77
N GLU A 214 7.14 -4.53 7.70
CA GLU A 214 7.54 -3.19 7.28
C GLU A 214 6.33 -2.26 7.13
N GLN A 215 5.27 -2.72 6.46
CA GLN A 215 4.07 -1.91 6.24
C GLN A 215 3.31 -1.62 7.53
N ILE A 216 3.17 -2.61 8.39
CA ILE A 216 2.43 -2.47 9.65
C ILE A 216 3.20 -1.58 10.63
N LEU A 217 4.50 -1.75 10.77
CA LEU A 217 5.35 -0.90 11.61
C LEU A 217 5.27 0.57 11.19
N LYS A 218 5.32 0.85 9.88
CA LYS A 218 5.10 2.20 9.35
C LYS A 218 3.72 2.75 9.71
N ASN A 219 2.68 1.93 9.60
CA ASN A 219 1.32 2.34 9.94
C ASN A 219 1.17 2.64 11.43
N LEU A 220 1.74 1.82 12.30
CA LEU A 220 1.78 2.04 13.75
C LEU A 220 2.53 3.31 14.12
N GLY A 221 3.73 3.53 13.55
CA GLY A 221 4.47 4.76 13.72
C GLY A 221 3.65 6.00 13.34
N ASN A 222 2.96 5.94 12.20
CA ASN A 222 2.09 7.03 11.75
C ASN A 222 0.88 7.25 12.67
N ALA A 223 0.30 6.19 13.24
CA ALA A 223 -0.83 6.29 14.15
C ALA A 223 -0.42 6.90 15.50
N TRP A 224 0.71 6.45 16.07
CA TRP A 224 1.25 7.03 17.29
C TRP A 224 1.73 8.48 17.12
N TYR A 225 2.29 8.82 15.94
CA TYR A 225 2.62 10.20 15.61
C TYR A 225 1.37 11.09 15.57
N ALA A 226 0.27 10.60 14.96
CA ALA A 226 -1.00 11.33 14.92
C ALA A 226 -1.62 11.52 16.32
N LEU A 227 -1.36 10.60 17.26
CA LEU A 227 -1.72 10.75 18.68
C LEU A 227 -0.74 11.64 19.47
N MET A 228 0.22 12.28 18.79
CA MET A 228 1.29 13.08 19.41
C MET A 228 2.16 12.30 20.41
N ASN A 229 2.06 10.96 20.42
CA ASN A 229 2.97 10.11 21.21
C ASN A 229 4.23 9.82 20.40
N TYR A 230 5.06 10.85 20.26
CA TYR A 230 6.26 10.81 19.43
C TYR A 230 7.28 9.76 19.92
N SER A 231 7.35 9.52 21.23
CA SER A 231 8.25 8.50 21.81
C SER A 231 7.87 7.08 21.36
N LYS A 232 6.58 6.75 21.26
CA LYS A 232 6.15 5.46 20.69
C LYS A 232 6.31 5.43 19.18
N ALA A 233 6.03 6.56 18.51
CA ALA A 233 6.19 6.67 17.07
C ALA A 233 7.64 6.39 16.64
N THR A 234 8.64 6.96 17.34
CA THR A 234 10.06 6.72 17.02
C THR A 234 10.42 5.25 17.10
N LYS A 235 9.99 4.52 18.14
CA LYS A 235 10.25 3.07 18.28
C LYS A 235 9.76 2.27 17.07
N TYR A 236 8.51 2.50 16.65
CA TYR A 236 7.95 1.79 15.49
C TYR A 236 8.63 2.19 14.17
N TYR A 237 9.04 3.45 14.03
CA TYR A 237 9.79 3.89 12.86
C TYR A 237 11.21 3.31 12.84
N GLU A 238 11.89 3.22 13.98
CA GLU A 238 13.21 2.57 14.10
C GLU A 238 13.13 1.10 13.72
N ASP A 239 12.16 0.35 14.29
CA ASP A 239 11.91 -1.04 13.89
C ASP A 239 11.66 -1.14 12.38
N CYS A 240 10.85 -0.24 11.82
CA CYS A 240 10.55 -0.21 10.39
C CYS A 240 11.81 0.01 9.54
N ILE A 241 12.73 0.89 9.95
CA ILE A 241 14.00 1.12 9.24
C ILE A 241 14.86 -0.13 9.23
N VAL A 242 14.93 -0.87 10.35
CA VAL A 242 15.67 -2.15 10.41
C VAL A 242 15.13 -3.13 9.36
N VAL A 243 13.80 -3.31 9.31
CA VAL A 243 13.16 -4.21 8.35
C VAL A 243 13.32 -3.70 6.91
N SER A 244 13.17 -2.39 6.67
CA SER A 244 13.37 -1.80 5.33
C SER A 244 14.79 -2.00 4.79
N ARG A 245 15.80 -1.91 5.66
CA ARG A 245 17.19 -2.19 5.30
C ARG A 245 17.39 -3.67 4.96
N LEU A 246 16.81 -4.58 5.75
CA LEU A 246 16.83 -6.03 5.47
C LEU A 246 16.23 -6.34 4.10
N LEU A 247 15.12 -5.68 3.74
CA LEU A 247 14.45 -5.82 2.46
C LEU A 247 15.11 -5.04 1.31
N ASN A 248 16.17 -4.27 1.59
CA ASN A 248 16.77 -3.30 0.65
C ASN A 248 15.72 -2.36 0.02
N ASN A 249 14.67 -2.03 0.78
CA ASN A 249 13.58 -1.16 0.32
C ASN A 249 13.91 0.31 0.55
N ARG A 250 14.81 0.86 -0.29
CA ARG A 250 15.28 2.25 -0.19
C ARG A 250 14.15 3.28 -0.20
N ARG A 251 13.09 3.00 -0.96
CA ARG A 251 11.93 3.90 -1.06
C ARG A 251 11.21 4.05 0.29
N THR A 252 10.93 2.92 0.96
CA THR A 252 10.32 2.96 2.30
C THR A 252 11.29 3.58 3.30
N SER A 253 12.58 3.25 3.26
CA SER A 253 13.59 3.85 4.13
C SER A 253 13.58 5.39 4.03
N ILE A 254 13.60 5.97 2.83
CA ILE A 254 13.54 7.43 2.62
C ILE A 254 12.27 8.04 3.24
N GLN A 255 11.13 7.35 3.10
CA GLN A 255 9.87 7.84 3.66
C GLN A 255 9.84 7.75 5.19
N VAL A 256 10.30 6.64 5.76
CA VAL A 256 10.26 6.40 7.21
C VAL A 256 11.29 7.27 7.91
N LEU A 257 12.49 7.45 7.36
CA LEU A 257 13.49 8.39 7.89
C LEU A 257 12.97 9.82 7.98
N LYS A 258 12.18 10.28 7.01
CA LYS A 258 11.47 11.56 7.11
C LYS A 258 10.55 11.61 8.33
N ASN A 259 9.73 10.57 8.51
CA ASN A 259 8.76 10.53 9.61
C ASN A 259 9.48 10.43 10.97
N LEU A 260 10.55 9.66 11.03
CA LEU A 260 11.39 9.48 12.21
C LEU A 260 12.09 10.80 12.59
N GLY A 261 12.69 11.50 11.61
CA GLY A 261 13.28 12.81 11.81
C GLY A 261 12.25 13.84 12.33
N ASN A 262 11.03 13.86 11.75
CA ASN A 262 9.94 14.70 12.24
C ASN A 262 9.54 14.36 13.68
N ALA A 263 9.49 13.06 14.03
CA ALA A 263 9.14 12.63 15.38
C ALA A 263 10.21 13.04 16.41
N TYR A 264 11.49 12.92 16.07
CA TYR A 264 12.58 13.38 16.92
C TYR A 264 12.61 14.92 17.05
N TYR A 265 12.31 15.63 15.96
CA TYR A 265 12.16 17.08 16.03
C TYR A 265 11.04 17.49 17.00
N ALA A 266 9.90 16.83 16.93
CA ALA A 266 8.77 17.08 17.82
C ALA A 266 9.06 16.74 19.29
N LEU A 267 10.03 15.83 19.55
CA LEU A 267 10.55 15.53 20.91
C LEU A 267 11.60 16.54 21.39
N GLY A 268 12.06 17.48 20.54
CA GLY A 268 13.18 18.38 20.83
C GLY A 268 14.56 17.72 20.72
N GLU A 269 14.63 16.50 20.20
CA GLU A 269 15.86 15.71 20.01
C GLU A 269 16.55 16.08 18.69
N TYR A 270 16.93 17.36 18.57
CA TYR A 270 17.38 17.93 17.30
C TYR A 270 18.64 17.27 16.74
N GLN A 271 19.54 16.78 17.60
CA GLN A 271 20.73 16.06 17.14
C GLN A 271 20.36 14.74 16.43
N LYS A 272 19.38 14.01 16.98
CA LYS A 272 18.88 12.78 16.32
C LYS A 272 18.11 13.11 15.03
N THR A 273 17.40 14.24 15.02
CA THR A 273 16.76 14.75 13.82
C THR A 273 17.76 14.91 12.68
N ILE A 274 18.91 15.55 12.96
CA ILE A 274 19.98 15.76 11.98
C ILE A 274 20.48 14.41 11.45
N ILE A 275 20.86 13.47 12.34
CA ILE A 275 21.37 12.15 11.96
C ILE A 275 20.43 11.45 10.97
N HIS A 276 19.13 11.43 11.24
CA HIS A 276 18.18 10.72 10.38
C HIS A 276 17.88 11.46 9.07
N TYR A 277 17.92 12.78 9.07
CA TYR A 277 17.77 13.54 7.82
C TYR A 277 19.03 13.52 6.95
N GLU A 278 20.23 13.42 7.54
CA GLU A 278 21.48 13.19 6.79
C GLU A 278 21.44 11.80 6.13
N GLU A 279 21.06 10.75 6.88
CA GLU A 279 20.88 9.41 6.29
C GLU A 279 19.85 9.43 5.15
N ARG A 280 18.73 10.13 5.35
CA ARG A 280 17.73 10.29 4.31
C ARG A 280 18.28 11.00 3.08
N LEU A 281 19.10 12.04 3.27
CA LEU A 281 19.74 12.82 2.21
C LEU A 281 20.66 11.94 1.37
N GLU A 282 21.50 11.12 2.02
CA GLU A 282 22.42 10.23 1.33
C GLU A 282 21.65 9.18 0.50
N LEU A 283 20.63 8.53 1.07
CA LEU A 283 19.77 7.60 0.32
C LEU A 283 19.05 8.28 -0.86
N ALA A 284 18.63 9.54 -0.69
CA ALA A 284 18.01 10.32 -1.74
C ALA A 284 19.00 10.70 -2.86
N LYS A 285 20.27 10.92 -2.54
CA LYS A 285 21.35 11.11 -3.54
C LYS A 285 21.60 9.82 -4.34
N GLU A 286 21.73 8.68 -3.64
CA GLU A 286 21.95 7.38 -4.29
C GLU A 286 20.79 6.99 -5.24
N THR A 287 19.56 7.29 -4.85
CA THR A 287 18.36 6.99 -5.65
C THR A 287 18.01 8.09 -6.66
N LYS A 288 18.78 9.18 -6.68
CA LYS A 288 18.53 10.37 -7.52
C LYS A 288 17.14 11.00 -7.28
N ASP A 289 16.61 10.87 -6.06
CA ASP A 289 15.35 11.51 -5.66
C ASP A 289 15.62 12.96 -5.25
N THR A 290 15.69 13.84 -6.23
CA THR A 290 15.97 15.29 -6.05
C THR A 290 14.94 15.97 -5.14
N ARG A 291 13.70 15.48 -5.13
CA ARG A 291 12.66 16.03 -4.25
C ARG A 291 12.91 15.66 -2.78
N ALA A 292 13.29 14.42 -2.51
CA ALA A 292 13.67 14.01 -1.16
C ALA A 292 14.95 14.72 -0.68
N GLN A 293 15.92 14.98 -1.56
CA GLN A 293 17.11 15.77 -1.23
C GLN A 293 16.73 17.19 -0.79
N GLU A 294 15.95 17.91 -1.61
CA GLU A 294 15.48 19.26 -1.31
C GLU A 294 14.77 19.34 0.04
N GLN A 295 13.86 18.40 0.30
CA GLN A 295 13.12 18.33 1.56
C GLN A 295 14.02 18.03 2.76
N SER A 296 15.00 17.11 2.60
CA SER A 296 15.94 16.77 3.69
C SER A 296 16.79 17.97 4.08
N LEU A 297 17.32 18.68 3.09
CA LEU A 297 18.12 19.90 3.32
C LEU A 297 17.32 20.99 4.04
N GLY A 298 16.05 21.16 3.69
CA GLY A 298 15.18 22.09 4.42
C GLY A 298 15.00 21.71 5.89
N SER A 299 14.79 20.41 6.17
CA SER A 299 14.62 19.93 7.54
C SER A 299 15.92 19.94 8.35
N LEU A 300 17.06 19.70 7.70
CA LEU A 300 18.39 19.82 8.32
C LEU A 300 18.67 21.25 8.76
N GLY A 301 18.41 22.22 7.87
CA GLY A 301 18.58 23.63 8.22
C GLY A 301 17.72 24.04 9.42
N VAL A 302 16.44 23.64 9.44
CA VAL A 302 15.54 23.91 10.59
C VAL A 302 16.04 23.26 11.89
N ALA A 303 16.58 22.03 11.81
CA ALA A 303 17.12 21.36 12.99
C ALA A 303 18.40 22.03 13.52
N CYS A 304 19.27 22.52 12.62
CA CYS A 304 20.46 23.30 12.99
C CYS A 304 20.07 24.64 13.63
N GLU A 305 19.09 25.35 13.09
CA GLU A 305 18.56 26.58 13.72
C GLU A 305 18.04 26.30 15.13
N ALA A 306 17.33 25.22 15.35
CA ALA A 306 16.81 24.83 16.65
C ALA A 306 17.93 24.51 17.67
N LEU A 307 19.11 24.15 17.20
CA LEU A 307 20.35 24.00 18.01
C LEU A 307 21.14 25.32 18.18
N GLY A 308 20.75 26.37 17.48
CA GLY A 308 21.51 27.63 17.43
C GLY A 308 22.69 27.61 16.46
N ASP A 309 22.86 26.55 15.67
CA ASP A 309 23.90 26.45 14.64
C ASP A 309 23.41 27.07 13.32
N TYR A 310 23.41 28.41 13.31
CA TYR A 310 22.93 29.17 12.15
C TYR A 310 23.87 29.07 10.94
N GLU A 311 25.18 28.89 11.15
CA GLU A 311 26.13 28.71 10.04
C GLU A 311 25.89 27.33 9.36
N GLY A 312 25.71 26.26 10.13
CA GLY A 312 25.32 24.97 9.61
C GLY A 312 23.98 25.02 8.88
N ALA A 313 22.99 25.71 9.46
CA ALA A 313 21.69 25.93 8.84
C ALA A 313 21.79 26.62 7.47
N MET A 314 22.57 27.67 7.37
CA MET A 314 22.80 28.41 6.11
C MET A 314 23.43 27.52 5.04
N SER A 315 24.39 26.66 5.40
CA SER A 315 25.00 25.69 4.46
C SER A 315 23.96 24.78 3.84
N TYR A 316 23.07 24.21 4.66
CA TYR A 316 21.97 23.37 4.16
C TYR A 316 20.96 24.16 3.32
N TYR A 317 20.63 25.39 3.68
CA TYR A 317 19.68 26.19 2.91
C TYR A 317 20.26 26.68 1.57
N GLU A 318 21.57 26.95 1.48
CA GLU A 318 22.24 27.29 0.22
C GLU A 318 22.18 26.08 -0.75
N GLU A 319 22.49 24.89 -0.26
CA GLU A 319 22.37 23.67 -1.06
C GLU A 319 20.92 23.37 -1.46
N ARG A 320 19.95 23.59 -0.54
CA ARG A 320 18.52 23.52 -0.84
C ARG A 320 18.13 24.46 -1.96
N LEU A 321 18.59 25.72 -1.93
CA LEU A 321 18.34 26.72 -2.95
C LEU A 321 18.92 26.31 -4.31
N ARG A 322 20.12 25.71 -4.32
CA ARG A 322 20.74 25.19 -5.52
C ARG A 322 19.88 24.10 -6.16
N ILE A 323 19.45 23.08 -5.39
CA ILE A 323 18.59 22.01 -5.88
C ILE A 323 17.22 22.54 -6.31
N ALA A 324 16.61 23.45 -5.55
CA ALA A 324 15.34 24.06 -5.90
C ALA A 324 15.38 24.83 -7.24
N LYS A 325 16.53 25.44 -7.58
CA LYS A 325 16.75 26.05 -8.90
C LYS A 325 16.83 24.99 -10.01
N GLU A 326 17.55 23.89 -9.78
CA GLU A 326 17.69 22.78 -10.74
C GLU A 326 16.34 22.16 -11.10
N ILE A 327 15.48 21.91 -10.08
CA ILE A 327 14.13 21.34 -10.31
C ILE A 327 13.09 22.41 -10.70
N LYS A 328 13.50 23.68 -10.81
CA LYS A 328 12.65 24.83 -11.16
C LYS A 328 11.44 25.02 -10.22
N ASP A 329 11.58 24.65 -8.94
CA ASP A 329 10.56 24.83 -7.91
C ASP A 329 10.68 26.23 -7.26
N ARG A 330 9.95 27.20 -7.78
CA ARG A 330 9.95 28.60 -7.28
C ARG A 330 9.59 28.68 -5.79
N ARG A 331 8.61 27.89 -5.35
CA ARG A 331 8.18 27.92 -3.95
C ARG A 331 9.31 27.50 -3.01
N SER A 332 10.00 26.42 -3.33
CA SER A 332 11.16 25.97 -2.54
C SER A 332 12.32 26.97 -2.60
N GLN A 333 12.53 27.66 -3.75
CA GLN A 333 13.52 28.72 -3.86
C GLN A 333 13.22 29.89 -2.93
N ASP A 334 11.97 30.36 -2.92
CA ASP A 334 11.55 31.49 -2.07
C ASP A 334 11.63 31.11 -0.59
N GLN A 335 11.24 29.88 -0.22
CA GLN A 335 11.40 29.39 1.15
C GLN A 335 12.87 29.32 1.57
N ALA A 336 13.76 28.80 0.73
CA ALA A 336 15.18 28.71 1.03
C ALA A 336 15.82 30.10 1.21
N ARG A 337 15.48 31.10 0.36
CA ARG A 337 15.92 32.45 0.49
C ARG A 337 15.43 33.08 1.81
N ALA A 338 14.16 32.90 2.14
CA ALA A 338 13.59 33.43 3.38
C ALA A 338 14.31 32.84 4.60
N SER A 339 14.57 31.52 4.61
CA SER A 339 15.31 30.85 5.69
C SER A 339 16.75 31.37 5.78
N LEU A 340 17.47 31.54 4.65
CA LEU A 340 18.81 32.11 4.61
C LEU A 340 18.84 33.51 5.19
N LYS A 341 17.89 34.31 4.79
CA LYS A 341 17.78 35.71 5.29
C LYS A 341 17.56 35.74 6.80
N THR A 342 16.68 34.89 7.32
CA THR A 342 16.42 34.75 8.76
C THR A 342 17.67 34.28 9.52
N ALA A 343 18.38 33.28 9.04
CA ALA A 343 19.60 32.78 9.65
C ALA A 343 20.72 33.87 9.66
N CYS A 344 20.88 34.63 8.55
CA CYS A 344 21.81 35.75 8.49
C CYS A 344 21.49 36.84 9.54
N TYR A 345 20.22 37.18 9.72
CA TYR A 345 19.81 38.12 10.76
C TYR A 345 20.11 37.61 12.17
N ALA A 346 19.93 36.33 12.43
CA ALA A 346 20.19 35.72 13.72
C ALA A 346 21.67 35.84 14.15
N ILE A 347 22.60 35.81 13.18
CA ILE A 347 24.06 36.00 13.44
C ILE A 347 24.53 37.44 13.25
N GLY A 348 23.63 38.38 12.91
CA GLY A 348 23.97 39.78 12.69
C GLY A 348 24.64 40.10 11.35
N ASP A 349 24.64 39.15 10.38
CA ASP A 349 25.22 39.37 9.05
C ASP A 349 24.18 39.96 8.08
N TYR A 350 23.91 41.25 8.27
CA TYR A 350 22.96 42.03 7.45
C TYR A 350 23.42 42.14 5.98
N ALA A 351 24.73 42.15 5.75
CA ALA A 351 25.27 42.29 4.39
C ALA A 351 25.00 40.98 3.57
N ARG A 352 25.13 39.83 4.21
CA ARG A 352 24.80 38.53 3.58
C ARG A 352 23.30 38.39 3.40
N ALA A 353 22.47 38.85 4.34
CA ALA A 353 21.02 38.81 4.24
C ALA A 353 20.49 39.50 2.98
N MET A 354 21.06 40.67 2.60
CA MET A 354 20.68 41.44 1.41
C MET A 354 20.94 40.69 0.08
N LYS A 355 21.80 39.66 0.07
CA LYS A 355 22.04 38.87 -1.15
C LYS A 355 20.88 37.92 -1.50
N TYR A 356 19.95 37.73 -0.58
CA TYR A 356 18.83 36.84 -0.72
C TYR A 356 17.48 37.57 -0.90
N ASP A 357 17.53 38.86 -1.16
CA ASP A 357 16.36 39.67 -1.53
C ASP A 357 15.75 39.31 -2.89
#